data_dcd0390e2fb5a29e523515bf549324cd
#
_entry.id   dcd0390e2fb5a29e523515bf549324cd
#
_cell.length_a   1.000
_cell.length_b   1.000
_cell.length_c   1.000
_cell.angle_alpha   90.00
_cell.angle_beta   90.00
_cell.angle_gamma   90.00
#
_symmetry.space_group_name_H-M   'P 1'
#
loop_
_entity.id
_entity.type
_entity.pdbx_description
1 polymer ?
#
loop_
_entity_poly.entity_id
_entity_poly.type
_entity_poly.pdbx_seq_one_letter_code
_entity_poly.pdbx_strand_id
1 'polypeptide(L)'
;MKFGVIVFPGSNCDHDAYHVISKHVGQPVDFIWHRETDLSTYDAVILPGGFAYGDYLRAGALARFSPVMNSVKKFADSGRFVLGICNGFQILCEAGLLPGALIRNRDLHFICEHIHVRVETSDSPYTNELQKGMVLRIPIAHAEGNYICDDSTLAELQREDRIVFRYCESDGSITAAANPNGSRDNIAGICSRERNVLGLMPHPERACEDLLGSSDGRDIFRSLAATVAAAV
;
A
#
# COMPACT_ATOMS: atom_id res chain seq x y z
N MET A 1 -2.61 21.16 -1.11
CA MET A 1 -2.29 19.75 -0.82
C MET A 1 -1.06 19.36 -1.62
N LYS A 2 -0.08 18.69 -0.98
CA LYS A 2 1.18 18.29 -1.62
C LYS A 2 1.55 16.86 -1.21
N PHE A 3 1.90 16.03 -2.19
CA PHE A 3 2.33 14.65 -1.98
C PHE A 3 3.85 14.51 -2.03
N GLY A 4 4.39 13.53 -1.32
CA GLY A 4 5.78 13.11 -1.41
C GLY A 4 5.90 11.63 -1.74
N VAL A 5 6.74 11.27 -2.72
CA VAL A 5 7.06 9.88 -3.05
C VAL A 5 8.49 9.60 -2.57
N ILE A 6 8.63 8.67 -1.62
CA ILE A 6 9.94 8.34 -1.05
C ILE A 6 10.71 7.47 -2.05
N VAL A 7 11.98 7.82 -2.27
CA VAL A 7 12.88 7.08 -3.13
C VAL A 7 13.97 6.42 -2.28
N PHE A 8 13.95 5.09 -2.20
CA PHE A 8 15.00 4.29 -1.61
C PHE A 8 15.97 3.81 -2.69
N PRO A 9 17.24 3.50 -2.37
CA PRO A 9 18.10 2.76 -3.28
C PRO A 9 17.42 1.45 -3.69
N GLY A 10 17.11 1.27 -4.98
CA GLY A 10 16.39 0.10 -5.51
C GLY A 10 14.86 0.23 -5.58
N SER A 11 14.26 1.39 -5.24
CA SER A 11 12.89 1.68 -5.64
C SER A 11 12.77 1.68 -7.16
N ASN A 12 11.65 1.19 -7.70
CA ASN A 12 11.42 1.20 -9.15
C ASN A 12 9.98 1.58 -9.55
N CYS A 13 9.05 1.68 -8.61
CA CYS A 13 7.67 2.12 -8.83
C CYS A 13 7.42 3.56 -8.33
N ASP A 14 8.47 4.29 -7.98
CA ASP A 14 8.43 5.67 -7.53
C ASP A 14 7.94 6.61 -8.66
N HIS A 15 8.41 6.41 -9.89
CA HIS A 15 7.96 7.16 -11.04
C HIS A 15 6.49 6.86 -11.40
N ASP A 16 6.02 5.60 -11.25
CA ASP A 16 4.63 5.25 -11.47
C ASP A 16 3.73 5.98 -10.47
N ALA A 17 4.09 5.97 -9.17
CA ALA A 17 3.36 6.70 -8.13
C ALA A 17 3.36 8.22 -8.37
N TYR A 18 4.51 8.79 -8.75
CA TYR A 18 4.62 10.21 -9.12
C TYR A 18 3.71 10.55 -10.31
N HIS A 19 3.72 9.71 -11.35
CA HIS A 19 2.90 9.89 -12.55
C HIS A 19 1.41 9.94 -12.20
N VAL A 20 0.94 8.97 -11.40
CA VAL A 20 -0.48 8.93 -10.99
C VAL A 20 -0.87 10.20 -10.25
N ILE A 21 -0.11 10.61 -9.24
CA ILE A 21 -0.44 11.81 -8.47
C ILE A 21 -0.42 13.05 -9.35
N SER A 22 0.60 13.23 -10.20
CA SER A 22 0.74 14.42 -11.02
C SER A 22 -0.26 14.48 -12.18
N LYS A 23 -0.57 13.33 -12.84
CA LYS A 23 -1.36 13.29 -14.08
C LYS A 23 -2.81 12.86 -13.87
N HIS A 24 -3.07 11.92 -12.98
CA HIS A 24 -4.43 11.38 -12.80
C HIS A 24 -5.16 11.96 -11.58
N VAL A 25 -4.41 12.36 -10.55
CA VAL A 25 -4.97 13.07 -9.39
C VAL A 25 -4.83 14.59 -9.54
N GLY A 26 -3.85 15.07 -10.32
CA GLY A 26 -3.65 16.50 -10.60
C GLY A 26 -3.13 17.28 -9.40
N GLN A 27 -2.36 16.64 -8.52
CA GLN A 27 -1.82 17.27 -7.33
C GLN A 27 -0.30 17.48 -7.40
N PRO A 28 0.24 18.55 -6.75
CA PRO A 28 1.68 18.70 -6.58
C PRO A 28 2.30 17.50 -5.89
N VAL A 29 3.41 17.01 -6.45
CA VAL A 29 4.14 15.86 -5.92
C VAL A 29 5.64 16.03 -6.13
N ASP A 30 6.44 15.67 -5.13
CA ASP A 30 7.90 15.63 -5.19
C ASP A 30 8.43 14.24 -4.90
N PHE A 31 9.64 13.96 -5.40
CA PHE A 31 10.44 12.85 -4.91
C PHE A 31 11.17 13.25 -3.63
N ILE A 32 11.17 12.36 -2.64
CA ILE A 32 11.83 12.52 -1.35
C ILE A 32 12.95 11.47 -1.26
N TRP A 33 14.20 11.88 -1.28
CA TRP A 33 15.30 10.95 -1.15
C TRP A 33 15.34 10.35 0.27
N HIS A 34 15.63 9.06 0.41
CA HIS A 34 15.59 8.33 1.67
C HIS A 34 16.43 8.91 2.82
N ARG A 35 17.31 9.87 2.54
CA ARG A 35 18.11 10.59 3.54
C ARG A 35 17.49 11.90 4.00
N GLU A 36 16.50 12.40 3.31
CA GLU A 36 15.77 13.60 3.70
C GLU A 36 14.93 13.30 4.95
N THR A 37 14.87 14.26 5.86
CA THR A 37 14.18 14.09 7.14
C THR A 37 13.10 15.13 7.39
N ASP A 38 12.98 16.15 6.53
CA ASP A 38 11.93 17.16 6.64
C ASP A 38 10.74 16.79 5.72
N LEU A 39 9.65 16.35 6.35
CA LEU A 39 8.39 16.05 5.68
C LEU A 39 7.31 17.12 5.98
N SER A 40 7.66 18.25 6.55
CA SER A 40 6.72 19.25 7.07
C SER A 40 5.81 19.84 5.97
N THR A 41 6.30 19.92 4.73
CA THR A 41 5.60 20.53 3.60
C THR A 41 4.64 19.57 2.88
N TYR A 42 4.60 18.30 3.26
CA TYR A 42 3.74 17.29 2.64
C TYR A 42 2.51 17.00 3.48
N ASP A 43 1.41 16.70 2.81
CA ASP A 43 0.14 16.29 3.42
C ASP A 43 -0.03 14.77 3.41
N ALA A 44 0.53 14.11 2.41
CA ALA A 44 0.56 12.66 2.28
C ALA A 44 1.90 12.17 1.73
N VAL A 45 2.37 11.00 2.17
CA VAL A 45 3.62 10.36 1.72
C VAL A 45 3.34 8.97 1.19
N ILE A 46 4.01 8.61 0.08
CA ILE A 46 3.92 7.29 -0.54
C ILE A 46 5.28 6.59 -0.42
N LEU A 47 5.27 5.38 0.13
CA LEU A 47 6.38 4.44 0.06
C LEU A 47 6.11 3.52 -1.13
N PRO A 48 6.85 3.67 -2.24
CA PRO A 48 6.56 2.96 -3.49
C PRO A 48 7.01 1.50 -3.42
N GLY A 49 6.56 0.72 -4.42
CA GLY A 49 7.08 -0.60 -4.70
C GLY A 49 8.51 -0.59 -5.24
N GLY A 50 9.11 -1.76 -5.28
CA GLY A 50 10.47 -1.96 -5.76
C GLY A 50 11.22 -2.99 -4.93
N PHE A 51 12.54 -2.87 -4.90
CA PHE A 51 13.46 -3.76 -4.20
C PHE A 51 14.42 -2.91 -3.35
N ALA A 52 13.87 -2.19 -2.36
CA ALA A 52 14.63 -1.25 -1.55
C ALA A 52 15.86 -1.94 -0.91
N TYR A 53 17.05 -1.39 -1.18
CA TYR A 53 18.36 -1.97 -0.82
C TYR A 53 18.58 -3.40 -1.33
N GLY A 54 17.93 -3.77 -2.47
CA GLY A 54 18.06 -5.09 -3.08
C GLY A 54 17.43 -6.22 -2.27
N ASP A 55 16.49 -5.91 -1.34
CA ASP A 55 15.85 -6.85 -0.41
C ASP A 55 16.83 -7.70 0.42
N TYR A 56 18.05 -7.17 0.65
CA TYR A 56 19.03 -7.84 1.48
C TYR A 56 18.46 -8.09 2.89
N LEU A 57 18.75 -9.28 3.43
CA LEU A 57 18.18 -9.89 4.63
C LEU A 57 16.74 -10.38 4.40
N ARG A 58 15.83 -9.49 4.05
CA ARG A 58 14.45 -9.69 3.58
C ARG A 58 13.89 -8.34 3.09
N ALA A 59 12.80 -8.40 2.35
CA ALA A 59 12.18 -7.21 1.78
C ALA A 59 11.79 -6.19 2.88
N GLY A 60 12.20 -4.93 2.67
CA GLY A 60 11.94 -3.82 3.60
C GLY A 60 12.86 -3.73 4.82
N ALA A 61 13.61 -4.79 5.16
CA ALA A 61 14.37 -4.88 6.41
C ALA A 61 15.46 -3.80 6.54
N LEU A 62 16.16 -3.46 5.47
CA LEU A 62 17.17 -2.40 5.49
C LEU A 62 16.54 -1.01 5.34
N ALA A 63 15.50 -0.88 4.54
CA ALA A 63 14.84 0.40 4.28
C ALA A 63 14.27 1.02 5.57
N ARG A 64 13.79 0.21 6.52
CA ARG A 64 13.28 0.70 7.82
C ARG A 64 14.28 1.55 8.60
N PHE A 65 15.59 1.37 8.35
CA PHE A 65 16.66 2.14 9.01
C PHE A 65 17.07 3.41 8.25
N SER A 66 16.47 3.67 7.10
CA SER A 66 16.71 4.92 6.37
C SER A 66 16.31 6.13 7.21
N PRO A 67 17.07 7.23 7.19
CA PRO A 67 16.77 8.43 7.98
C PRO A 67 15.33 8.94 7.82
N VAL A 68 14.79 8.90 6.60
CA VAL A 68 13.41 9.31 6.28
C VAL A 68 12.37 8.53 7.11
N MET A 69 12.61 7.26 7.46
CA MET A 69 11.63 6.43 8.17
C MET A 69 11.33 6.91 9.60
N ASN A 70 12.30 7.55 10.27
CA ASN A 70 12.04 8.22 11.54
C ASN A 70 11.08 9.40 11.38
N SER A 71 11.17 10.11 10.26
CA SER A 71 10.27 11.22 9.93
C SER A 71 8.90 10.70 9.47
N VAL A 72 8.84 9.61 8.71
CA VAL A 72 7.58 8.94 8.32
C VAL A 72 6.81 8.49 9.56
N LYS A 73 7.50 7.94 10.57
CA LYS A 73 6.85 7.56 11.83
C LYS A 73 6.22 8.77 12.53
N LYS A 74 6.98 9.85 12.71
CA LYS A 74 6.46 11.10 13.32
C LYS A 74 5.32 11.71 12.50
N PHE A 75 5.42 11.60 11.17
CA PHE A 75 4.42 12.07 10.22
C PHE A 75 3.10 11.29 10.40
N ALA A 76 3.16 9.96 10.48
CA ALA A 76 2.03 9.10 10.78
C ALA A 76 1.45 9.37 12.18
N ASP A 77 2.30 9.47 13.20
CA ASP A 77 1.89 9.76 14.59
C ASP A 77 1.18 11.13 14.72
N SER A 78 1.45 12.08 13.79
CA SER A 78 0.75 13.37 13.72
C SER A 78 -0.60 13.30 12.99
N GLY A 79 -1.05 12.13 12.58
CA GLY A 79 -2.33 11.92 11.87
C GLY A 79 -2.26 12.14 10.36
N ARG A 80 -1.08 12.43 9.79
CA ARG A 80 -0.92 12.60 8.33
C ARG A 80 -0.86 11.26 7.62
N PHE A 81 -1.14 11.26 6.33
CA PHE A 81 -1.44 10.04 5.55
C PHE A 81 -0.19 9.40 4.94
N VAL A 82 -0.08 8.08 5.12
CA VAL A 82 1.02 7.28 4.59
C VAL A 82 0.47 6.09 3.80
N LEU A 83 0.87 5.96 2.54
CA LEU A 83 0.52 4.84 1.68
C LEU A 83 1.76 4.02 1.35
N GLY A 84 1.78 2.74 1.71
CA GLY A 84 2.84 1.79 1.34
C GLY A 84 2.35 0.79 0.30
N ILE A 85 3.00 0.74 -0.86
CA ILE A 85 2.64 -0.14 -1.98
C ILE A 85 3.70 -1.22 -2.13
N CYS A 86 3.32 -2.50 -2.14
CA CYS A 86 4.19 -3.66 -2.33
C CYS A 86 5.41 -3.59 -1.39
N ASN A 87 6.61 -3.25 -1.86
CA ASN A 87 7.79 -3.06 -1.00
C ASN A 87 7.56 -1.98 0.07
N GLY A 88 6.78 -0.93 -0.22
CA GLY A 88 6.37 0.06 0.77
C GLY A 88 5.56 -0.56 1.92
N PHE A 89 4.65 -1.51 1.65
CA PHE A 89 3.92 -2.23 2.69
C PHE A 89 4.86 -3.09 3.54
N GLN A 90 5.81 -3.79 2.91
CA GLN A 90 6.84 -4.56 3.61
C GLN A 90 7.64 -3.66 4.57
N ILE A 91 8.05 -2.47 4.10
CA ILE A 91 8.76 -1.48 4.92
C ILE A 91 7.90 -0.98 6.10
N LEU A 92 6.61 -0.74 5.89
CA LEU A 92 5.70 -0.32 6.96
C LEU A 92 5.56 -1.38 8.07
N CYS A 93 5.47 -2.67 7.70
CA CYS A 93 5.47 -3.76 8.66
C CYS A 93 6.82 -3.87 9.40
N GLU A 94 7.94 -3.80 8.68
CA GLU A 94 9.29 -3.85 9.28
C GLU A 94 9.57 -2.67 10.21
N ALA A 95 8.99 -1.50 9.94
CA ALA A 95 9.09 -0.30 10.78
C ALA A 95 8.12 -0.30 11.96
N GLY A 96 7.21 -1.29 12.06
CA GLY A 96 6.20 -1.38 13.11
C GLY A 96 5.08 -0.35 12.99
N LEU A 97 4.87 0.23 11.80
CA LEU A 97 3.74 1.12 11.50
C LEU A 97 2.46 0.36 11.17
N LEU A 98 2.60 -0.88 10.71
CA LEU A 98 1.52 -1.82 10.51
C LEU A 98 1.87 -3.16 11.18
N PRO A 99 0.87 -3.90 11.71
CA PRO A 99 1.11 -5.19 12.35
C PRO A 99 1.37 -6.30 11.33
N GLY A 100 1.95 -7.42 11.77
CA GLY A 100 2.26 -8.58 10.95
C GLY A 100 3.56 -8.45 10.17
N ALA A 101 3.74 -9.31 9.17
CA ALA A 101 4.92 -9.33 8.31
C ALA A 101 4.57 -9.88 6.92
N LEU A 102 5.38 -9.52 5.93
CA LEU A 102 5.33 -10.09 4.58
C LEU A 102 6.47 -11.11 4.44
N ILE A 103 6.13 -12.32 4.01
CA ILE A 103 7.10 -13.39 3.78
C ILE A 103 7.02 -13.90 2.33
N ARG A 104 7.87 -14.84 1.98
CA ARG A 104 7.87 -15.46 0.65
C ARG A 104 6.51 -16.04 0.30
N ASN A 105 6.15 -15.86 -0.97
CA ASN A 105 4.95 -16.48 -1.53
C ASN A 105 4.92 -17.99 -1.25
N ARG A 106 3.73 -18.54 -1.05
CA ARG A 106 3.52 -19.97 -0.72
C ARG A 106 4.31 -20.92 -1.63
N ASP A 107 4.33 -20.62 -2.93
CA ASP A 107 4.94 -21.50 -3.93
C ASP A 107 6.39 -21.10 -4.27
N LEU A 108 6.98 -20.14 -3.52
CA LEU A 108 8.35 -19.65 -3.65
C LEU A 108 8.69 -19.04 -5.02
N HIS A 109 7.67 -18.67 -5.81
CA HIS A 109 7.84 -18.05 -7.12
C HIS A 109 7.52 -16.56 -7.09
N PHE A 110 8.18 -15.80 -7.96
CA PHE A 110 7.77 -14.44 -8.26
C PHE A 110 6.48 -14.47 -9.08
N ILE A 111 5.47 -13.74 -8.65
CA ILE A 111 4.16 -13.66 -9.31
C ILE A 111 4.04 -12.26 -9.90
N CYS A 112 3.70 -12.20 -11.21
CA CYS A 112 3.47 -10.95 -11.92
C CYS A 112 2.23 -11.12 -12.82
N GLU A 113 1.06 -10.71 -12.32
CA GLU A 113 -0.22 -10.87 -12.99
C GLU A 113 -1.27 -9.89 -12.48
N HIS A 114 -2.36 -9.72 -13.22
CA HIS A 114 -3.54 -9.02 -12.71
C HIS A 114 -4.37 -9.97 -11.86
N ILE A 115 -4.72 -9.49 -10.68
CA ILE A 115 -5.59 -10.18 -9.72
C ILE A 115 -6.83 -9.33 -9.42
N HIS A 116 -7.78 -9.88 -8.69
CA HIS A 116 -8.91 -9.13 -8.17
C HIS A 116 -8.76 -8.95 -6.66
N VAL A 117 -9.09 -7.74 -6.20
CA VAL A 117 -9.24 -7.45 -4.77
C VAL A 117 -10.60 -6.88 -4.51
N ARG A 118 -11.20 -7.28 -3.39
CA ARG A 118 -12.47 -6.74 -2.91
C ARG A 118 -12.21 -5.68 -1.85
N VAL A 119 -12.92 -4.57 -1.96
CA VAL A 119 -12.94 -3.50 -0.95
C VAL A 119 -13.73 -3.99 0.26
N GLU A 120 -13.08 -4.12 1.42
CA GLU A 120 -13.72 -4.63 2.64
C GLU A 120 -14.37 -3.51 3.47
N THR A 121 -13.86 -2.28 3.36
CA THR A 121 -14.39 -1.11 4.06
C THR A 121 -14.33 0.13 3.18
N SER A 122 -15.39 0.97 3.22
CA SER A 122 -15.39 2.32 2.63
C SER A 122 -15.10 3.41 3.68
N ASP A 123 -15.02 3.03 4.96
CA ASP A 123 -14.64 3.91 6.07
C ASP A 123 -13.13 3.99 6.22
N SER A 124 -12.47 4.50 5.19
CA SER A 124 -11.02 4.68 5.16
C SER A 124 -10.65 5.85 4.24
N PRO A 125 -9.63 6.66 4.57
CA PRO A 125 -9.10 7.71 3.71
C PRO A 125 -8.73 7.24 2.30
N TYR A 126 -8.51 5.96 2.13
CA TYR A 126 -8.04 5.36 0.87
C TYR A 126 -9.17 4.69 0.06
N THR A 127 -10.38 4.64 0.59
CA THR A 127 -11.52 3.93 -0.02
C THR A 127 -12.84 4.67 0.07
N ASN A 128 -12.86 5.92 0.51
CA ASN A 128 -14.08 6.73 0.66
C ASN A 128 -14.78 7.07 -0.67
N GLU A 129 -14.07 6.98 -1.81
CA GLU A 129 -14.63 7.07 -3.16
C GLU A 129 -15.05 5.71 -3.72
N LEU A 130 -14.85 4.63 -2.95
CA LEU A 130 -15.15 3.26 -3.32
C LEU A 130 -16.31 2.71 -2.48
N GLN A 131 -16.99 1.71 -3.01
CA GLN A 131 -18.08 1.03 -2.26
C GLN A 131 -17.56 -0.27 -1.65
N LYS A 132 -17.98 -0.56 -0.42
CA LYS A 132 -17.74 -1.86 0.21
C LYS A 132 -18.29 -2.98 -0.66
N GLY A 133 -17.50 -4.02 -0.90
CA GLY A 133 -17.81 -5.13 -1.81
C GLY A 133 -17.41 -4.89 -3.25
N MET A 134 -17.01 -3.69 -3.65
CA MET A 134 -16.50 -3.41 -5.00
C MET A 134 -15.26 -4.24 -5.29
N VAL A 135 -15.18 -4.79 -6.49
CA VAL A 135 -14.05 -5.60 -6.97
C VAL A 135 -13.18 -4.74 -7.89
N LEU A 136 -11.89 -4.69 -7.60
CA LEU A 136 -10.90 -3.95 -8.37
C LEU A 136 -9.94 -4.96 -9.03
N ARG A 137 -9.62 -4.74 -10.30
CA ARG A 137 -8.62 -5.52 -11.04
C ARG A 137 -7.29 -4.77 -11.05
N ILE A 138 -6.33 -5.22 -10.24
CA ILE A 138 -5.06 -4.55 -9.99
C ILE A 138 -3.91 -5.55 -10.18
N PRO A 139 -2.74 -5.17 -10.78
CA PRO A 139 -1.60 -6.07 -10.89
C PRO A 139 -0.87 -6.26 -9.57
N ILE A 140 -0.26 -7.43 -9.41
CA ILE A 140 0.76 -7.76 -8.41
C ILE A 140 2.08 -8.07 -9.10
N ALA A 141 3.22 -7.80 -8.43
CA ALA A 141 4.56 -8.13 -8.91
C ALA A 141 5.50 -8.33 -7.70
N HIS A 142 5.54 -9.54 -7.13
CA HIS A 142 6.30 -9.80 -5.90
C HIS A 142 6.69 -11.27 -5.72
N ALA A 143 7.80 -11.51 -5.01
CA ALA A 143 8.21 -12.83 -4.49
C ALA A 143 7.86 -13.00 -3.00
N GLU A 144 7.66 -11.90 -2.28
CA GLU A 144 7.43 -11.83 -0.84
C GLU A 144 6.15 -11.01 -0.53
N GLY A 145 5.00 -11.53 -0.95
CA GLY A 145 3.69 -10.87 -0.77
C GLY A 145 2.76 -11.58 0.21
N ASN A 146 3.21 -12.67 0.80
CA ASN A 146 2.42 -13.48 1.74
C ASN A 146 2.35 -12.80 3.11
N TYR A 147 1.23 -12.14 3.39
CA TYR A 147 1.00 -11.51 4.69
C TYR A 147 0.71 -12.53 5.77
N ILE A 148 1.43 -12.43 6.89
CA ILE A 148 1.25 -13.28 8.07
C ILE A 148 1.08 -12.44 9.33
N CYS A 149 0.26 -12.93 10.25
CA CYS A 149 0.11 -12.42 11.61
C CYS A 149 -0.36 -13.55 12.54
N ASP A 150 -0.31 -13.35 13.85
CA ASP A 150 -0.89 -14.28 14.81
C ASP A 150 -2.43 -14.17 14.89
N ASP A 151 -3.07 -15.11 15.62
CA ASP A 151 -4.52 -15.15 15.74
C ASP A 151 -5.10 -13.91 16.44
N SER A 152 -4.38 -13.38 17.42
CA SER A 152 -4.79 -12.20 18.16
C SER A 152 -4.79 -10.96 17.28
N THR A 153 -3.75 -10.76 16.48
CA THR A 153 -3.64 -9.68 15.49
C THR A 153 -4.73 -9.79 14.42
N LEU A 154 -4.97 -11.01 13.90
CA LEU A 154 -6.05 -11.20 12.93
C LEU A 154 -7.42 -10.83 13.52
N ALA A 155 -7.71 -11.32 14.73
CA ALA A 155 -8.97 -11.00 15.41
C ALA A 155 -9.14 -9.51 15.67
N GLU A 156 -8.03 -8.79 15.99
CA GLU A 156 -8.04 -7.33 16.15
C GLU A 156 -8.33 -6.63 14.81
N LEU A 157 -7.63 -7.00 13.74
CA LEU A 157 -7.82 -6.43 12.40
C LEU A 157 -9.27 -6.61 11.92
N GLN A 158 -9.86 -7.77 12.17
CA GLN A 158 -11.26 -8.06 11.81
C GLN A 158 -12.25 -7.25 12.68
N ARG A 159 -12.05 -7.24 14.00
CA ARG A 159 -12.94 -6.53 14.93
C ARG A 159 -12.95 -5.01 14.69
N GLU A 160 -11.80 -4.45 14.33
CA GLU A 160 -11.63 -3.00 14.12
C GLU A 160 -11.83 -2.57 12.65
N ASP A 161 -12.27 -3.50 11.78
CA ASP A 161 -12.51 -3.27 10.34
C ASP A 161 -11.27 -2.65 9.63
N ARG A 162 -10.08 -3.17 9.97
CA ARG A 162 -8.79 -2.68 9.46
C ARG A 162 -8.24 -3.48 8.29
N ILE A 163 -8.89 -4.55 7.87
CA ILE A 163 -8.62 -5.22 6.61
C ILE A 163 -9.31 -4.40 5.53
N VAL A 164 -8.53 -3.74 4.69
CA VAL A 164 -9.05 -2.80 3.67
C VAL A 164 -9.32 -3.52 2.36
N PHE A 165 -8.44 -4.45 1.99
CA PHE A 165 -8.55 -5.23 0.76
C PHE A 165 -8.29 -6.71 1.01
N ARG A 166 -9.08 -7.58 0.34
CA ARG A 166 -8.82 -9.01 0.25
C ARG A 166 -8.72 -9.48 -1.19
N TYR A 167 -7.83 -10.43 -1.46
CA TYR A 167 -7.82 -11.17 -2.72
C TYR A 167 -9.14 -11.91 -2.90
N CYS A 168 -9.74 -11.81 -4.10
CA CYS A 168 -11.04 -12.40 -4.42
C CYS A 168 -11.08 -12.92 -5.86
N GLU A 169 -12.11 -13.67 -6.17
CA GLU A 169 -12.50 -13.99 -7.55
C GLU A 169 -13.08 -12.75 -8.25
N SER A 170 -13.26 -12.82 -9.55
CA SER A 170 -13.85 -11.72 -10.34
C SER A 170 -15.28 -11.36 -9.95
N ASP A 171 -16.00 -12.27 -9.29
CA ASP A 171 -17.36 -12.06 -8.76
C ASP A 171 -17.34 -11.52 -7.31
N GLY A 172 -16.17 -11.32 -6.72
CA GLY A 172 -15.98 -10.83 -5.35
C GLY A 172 -16.01 -11.92 -4.28
N SER A 173 -16.14 -13.21 -4.64
CA SER A 173 -16.07 -14.30 -3.67
C SER A 173 -14.65 -14.50 -3.14
N ILE A 174 -14.53 -14.68 -1.81
CA ILE A 174 -13.25 -14.94 -1.14
C ILE A 174 -13.04 -16.45 -1.09
N THR A 175 -12.13 -16.93 -1.93
CA THR A 175 -11.79 -18.36 -2.00
C THR A 175 -10.29 -18.58 -1.76
N ALA A 176 -9.92 -19.83 -1.45
CA ALA A 176 -8.50 -20.19 -1.35
C ALA A 176 -7.80 -20.12 -2.73
N ALA A 177 -8.55 -20.32 -3.83
CA ALA A 177 -8.03 -20.24 -5.19
C ALA A 177 -7.69 -18.80 -5.61
N ALA A 178 -8.48 -17.84 -5.14
CA ALA A 178 -8.22 -16.42 -5.39
C ALA A 178 -7.00 -15.86 -4.65
N ASN A 179 -6.42 -16.62 -3.71
CA ASN A 179 -5.26 -16.20 -2.93
C ASN A 179 -3.96 -16.55 -3.67
N PRO A 180 -3.27 -15.58 -4.31
CA PRO A 180 -2.15 -15.90 -5.19
C PRO A 180 -0.88 -16.27 -4.43
N ASN A 181 -0.72 -15.79 -3.19
CA ASN A 181 0.57 -15.82 -2.49
C ASN A 181 0.55 -16.53 -1.13
N GLY A 182 -0.63 -16.96 -0.64
CA GLY A 182 -0.77 -17.61 0.65
C GLY A 182 -1.06 -16.65 1.81
N SER A 183 -1.35 -15.38 1.55
CA SER A 183 -1.69 -14.39 2.57
C SER A 183 -2.79 -14.89 3.50
N ARG A 184 -2.59 -14.69 4.80
CA ARG A 184 -3.57 -15.04 5.81
C ARG A 184 -4.90 -14.32 5.56
N ASP A 185 -6.02 -15.06 5.62
CA ASP A 185 -7.39 -14.55 5.43
C ASP A 185 -7.56 -13.78 4.09
N ASN A 186 -6.81 -14.17 3.05
CA ASN A 186 -6.76 -13.48 1.75
C ASN A 186 -6.40 -11.99 1.86
N ILE A 187 -5.76 -11.55 2.92
CA ILE A 187 -5.43 -10.13 3.13
C ILE A 187 -4.50 -9.64 2.02
N ALA A 188 -4.95 -8.61 1.29
CA ALA A 188 -4.18 -7.91 0.27
C ALA A 188 -3.71 -6.53 0.75
N GLY A 189 -4.39 -5.95 1.76
CA GLY A 189 -4.03 -4.67 2.37
C GLY A 189 -4.73 -4.41 3.69
N ILE A 190 -4.02 -3.74 4.60
CA ILE A 190 -4.48 -3.38 5.95
C ILE A 190 -4.16 -1.92 6.27
N CYS A 191 -4.90 -1.32 7.20
CA CYS A 191 -4.59 0.01 7.72
C CYS A 191 -4.21 0.01 9.21
N SER A 192 -3.59 1.13 9.64
CA SER A 192 -3.34 1.44 11.06
C SER A 192 -4.65 1.60 11.83
N ARG A 193 -4.56 1.64 13.17
CA ARG A 193 -5.73 1.87 14.03
C ARG A 193 -6.38 3.23 13.77
N GLU A 194 -5.57 4.24 13.53
CA GLU A 194 -5.98 5.61 13.20
C GLU A 194 -6.40 5.77 11.73
N ARG A 195 -6.32 4.70 10.94
CA ARG A 195 -6.69 4.62 9.52
C ARG A 195 -5.87 5.53 8.59
N ASN A 196 -4.85 6.21 9.08
CA ASN A 196 -4.01 7.13 8.31
C ASN A 196 -2.78 6.48 7.66
N VAL A 197 -2.49 5.21 7.95
CA VAL A 197 -1.45 4.42 7.29
C VAL A 197 -2.10 3.23 6.61
N LEU A 198 -1.93 3.10 5.30
CA LEU A 198 -2.36 1.94 4.51
C LEU A 198 -1.15 1.24 3.91
N GLY A 199 -1.10 -0.08 4.00
CA GLY A 199 -0.21 -0.94 3.25
C GLY A 199 -0.99 -1.92 2.39
N LEU A 200 -0.61 -2.08 1.13
CA LEU A 200 -1.20 -3.07 0.23
C LEU A 200 -0.15 -3.67 -0.71
N MET A 201 -0.30 -4.97 -1.03
CA MET A 201 0.62 -5.67 -1.94
C MET A 201 0.37 -5.41 -3.43
N PRO A 202 -0.89 -5.30 -3.90
CA PRO A 202 -1.19 -4.90 -5.26
C PRO A 202 -0.68 -3.50 -5.59
N HIS A 203 -0.48 -3.25 -6.89
CA HIS A 203 0.05 -2.00 -7.44
C HIS A 203 -1.06 -1.12 -8.06
N PRO A 204 -1.80 -0.32 -7.27
CA PRO A 204 -2.84 0.55 -7.82
C PRO A 204 -2.26 1.61 -8.78
N GLU A 205 -1.01 2.03 -8.59
CA GLU A 205 -0.32 2.98 -9.46
C GLU A 205 -0.11 2.44 -10.89
N ARG A 206 -0.18 1.12 -11.07
CA ARG A 206 -0.10 0.43 -12.37
C ARG A 206 -1.47 0.02 -12.92
N ALA A 207 -2.55 0.52 -12.31
CA ALA A 207 -3.94 0.31 -12.73
C ALA A 207 -4.71 1.64 -12.67
N CYS A 208 -4.15 2.71 -13.26
CA CYS A 208 -4.75 4.04 -13.27
C CYS A 208 -5.14 4.53 -14.68
N GLU A 209 -4.82 3.76 -15.71
CA GLU A 209 -5.06 4.06 -17.13
C GLU A 209 -5.48 2.80 -17.87
N ASP A 210 -6.46 2.93 -18.76
CA ASP A 210 -6.95 1.79 -19.58
C ASP A 210 -5.84 1.19 -20.46
N LEU A 211 -4.86 2.01 -20.84
CA LEU A 211 -3.67 1.56 -21.58
C LEU A 211 -2.85 0.51 -20.81
N LEU A 212 -2.89 0.54 -19.49
CA LEU A 212 -2.21 -0.42 -18.61
C LEU A 212 -3.08 -1.66 -18.32
N GLY A 213 -4.28 -1.74 -18.92
CA GLY A 213 -5.20 -2.87 -18.81
C GLY A 213 -6.25 -2.73 -17.70
N SER A 214 -6.16 -1.74 -16.82
CA SER A 214 -7.16 -1.39 -15.81
C SER A 214 -6.99 0.05 -15.35
N SER A 215 -8.10 0.70 -14.98
CA SER A 215 -8.11 2.02 -14.33
C SER A 215 -8.65 1.97 -12.88
N ASP A 216 -8.87 0.79 -12.34
CA ASP A 216 -9.54 0.57 -11.04
C ASP A 216 -8.70 1.07 -9.85
N GLY A 217 -7.38 1.10 -9.97
CA GLY A 217 -6.48 1.58 -8.91
C GLY A 217 -6.53 3.09 -8.70
N ARG A 218 -7.00 3.86 -9.69
CA ARG A 218 -7.04 5.32 -9.65
C ARG A 218 -7.88 5.87 -8.50
N ASP A 219 -8.98 5.21 -8.17
CA ASP A 219 -9.91 5.71 -7.17
C ASP A 219 -9.38 5.54 -5.72
N ILE A 220 -8.37 4.71 -5.50
CA ILE A 220 -7.61 4.65 -4.24
C ILE A 220 -6.85 5.98 -4.02
N PHE A 221 -6.17 6.48 -5.05
CA PHE A 221 -5.46 7.76 -4.97
C PHE A 221 -6.41 8.95 -4.90
N ARG A 222 -7.56 8.89 -5.59
CA ARG A 222 -8.62 9.91 -5.51
C ARG A 222 -9.22 9.98 -4.12
N SER A 223 -9.50 8.83 -3.51
CA SER A 223 -9.98 8.75 -2.12
C SER A 223 -9.03 9.44 -1.16
N LEU A 224 -7.72 9.15 -1.28
CA LEU A 224 -6.70 9.79 -0.46
C LEU A 224 -6.67 11.31 -0.69
N ALA A 225 -6.72 11.74 -1.95
CA ALA A 225 -6.71 13.16 -2.28
C ALA A 225 -7.96 13.89 -1.76
N ALA A 226 -9.14 13.31 -1.88
CA ALA A 226 -10.39 13.85 -1.35
C ALA A 226 -10.32 14.02 0.18
N THR A 227 -9.80 13.02 0.89
CA THR A 227 -9.62 13.08 2.35
C THR A 227 -8.66 14.19 2.75
N VAL A 228 -7.49 14.28 2.11
CA VAL A 228 -6.50 15.33 2.41
C VAL A 228 -7.10 16.72 2.15
N ALA A 229 -7.85 16.89 1.05
CA ALA A 229 -8.51 18.16 0.75
C ALA A 229 -9.56 18.56 1.79
N ALA A 230 -10.23 17.60 2.42
CA ALA A 230 -11.22 17.85 3.47
C ALA A 230 -10.60 18.15 4.84
N ALA A 231 -9.32 17.80 5.05
CA ALA A 231 -8.59 17.99 6.31
C ALA A 231 -7.82 19.34 6.37
N VAL A 232 -7.74 20.06 5.25
CA VAL A 232 -7.10 21.40 5.11
C VAL A 232 -8.18 22.49 5.11
#